data_564e74682972ed7c9e52e103b0d5d770
#
_entry.id   564e74682972ed7c9e52e103b0d5d770
#
_cell.length_a   1.000
_cell.length_b   1.000
_cell.length_c   1.000
_cell.angle_alpha   90.00
_cell.angle_beta   90.00
_cell.angle_gamma   90.00
#
_symmetry.space_group_name_H-M   'P 1'
#
loop_
_entity.id
_entity.type
_entity.pdbx_description
1 polymer ?
#
loop_
_entity_poly.entity_id
_entity_poly.type
_entity_poly.pdbx_seq_one_letter_code
_entity_poly.pdbx_strand_id
1 'polypeptide(L)' 'MKFAFVMVNTIPSQMEYVLEKIKEIDSVEEAYMLYGVYDIVAVIKVETNEELKGIILDIRSVKHVLSTLSLMVVS' A
#
# COMPACT_ATOMS: atom_id res chain seq x y z
N MET A 1 -15.81 -9.70 3.00
CA MET A 1 -14.44 -9.27 3.29
C MET A 1 -13.59 -9.39 2.04
N LYS A 2 -12.86 -8.34 1.71
CA LYS A 2 -12.07 -8.28 0.49
C LYS A 2 -10.61 -8.02 0.80
N PHE A 3 -9.73 -8.70 0.08
CA PHE A 3 -8.30 -8.45 0.18
C PHE A 3 -7.82 -7.75 -1.08
N ALA A 4 -6.87 -6.86 -0.89
CA ALA A 4 -6.22 -6.18 -1.99
C ALA A 4 -4.73 -6.07 -1.69
N PHE A 5 -3.94 -6.05 -2.75
CA PHE A 5 -2.51 -5.77 -2.66
C PHE A 5 -2.28 -4.42 -3.31
N VAL A 6 -1.62 -3.53 -2.59
CA VAL A 6 -1.22 -2.24 -3.15
C VAL A 6 0.29 -2.24 -3.27
N MET A 7 0.74 -2.23 -4.52
CA MET A 7 2.17 -2.20 -4.84
C MET A 7 2.59 -0.73 -4.89
N VAL A 8 3.69 -0.40 -4.26
CA VAL A 8 4.11 1.00 -4.10
C VAL A 8 5.54 1.19 -4.58
N ASN A 9 5.76 2.24 -5.37
CA ASN A 9 7.09 2.69 -5.71
C ASN A 9 7.41 3.95 -4.93
N THR A 10 8.63 4.01 -4.40
CA THR A 10 9.08 5.11 -3.57
C THR A 10 10.40 5.67 -4.08
N ILE A 11 10.78 6.83 -3.55
CA ILE A 11 12.15 7.30 -3.69
C ILE A 11 13.03 6.30 -2.94
N PRO A 12 14.04 5.69 -3.58
CA PRO A 12 14.80 4.58 -2.98
C PRO A 12 15.38 4.86 -1.60
N SER A 13 15.88 6.07 -1.37
CA SER A 13 16.46 6.42 -0.07
C SER A 13 15.41 6.57 1.03
N GLN A 14 14.11 6.52 0.70
CA GLN A 14 13.03 6.76 1.65
C GLN A 14 12.13 5.54 1.84
N MET A 15 12.55 4.38 1.39
CA MET A 15 11.72 3.16 1.49
C MET A 15 11.33 2.84 2.93
N GLU A 16 12.26 2.92 3.87
CA GLU A 16 11.96 2.59 5.25
C GLU A 16 10.96 3.58 5.86
N TYR A 17 11.11 4.86 5.55
CA TYR A 17 10.18 5.88 6.02
C TYR A 17 8.77 5.59 5.50
N VAL A 18 8.65 5.33 4.20
CA VAL A 18 7.35 5.05 3.57
C VAL A 18 6.73 3.78 4.15
N LEU A 19 7.53 2.73 4.31
CA LEU A 19 7.04 1.48 4.89
C LEU A 19 6.44 1.70 6.28
N GLU A 20 7.13 2.45 7.14
CA GLU A 20 6.64 2.73 8.48
C GLU A 20 5.34 3.53 8.46
N LYS A 21 5.23 4.51 7.54
CA LYS A 21 4.01 5.30 7.42
C LYS A 21 2.83 4.47 6.93
N ILE A 22 3.08 3.57 5.98
CA ILE A 22 2.03 2.68 5.49
C ILE A 22 1.54 1.75 6.60
N LYS A 23 2.45 1.24 7.41
CA LYS A 23 2.10 0.36 8.53
C LYS A 23 1.23 1.05 9.59
N GLU A 24 1.28 2.36 9.66
CA GLU A 24 0.45 3.14 10.61
C GLU A 24 -1.01 3.24 10.17
N ILE A 25 -1.32 2.89 8.93
CA ILE A 25 -2.70 2.94 8.43
C ILE A 25 -3.45 1.73 8.96
N ASP A 26 -4.53 1.96 9.68
CA ASP A 26 -5.28 0.89 10.39
C ASP A 26 -5.70 -0.26 9.50
N SER A 27 -6.12 0.02 8.28
CA SER A 27 -6.62 -1.02 7.38
C SER A 27 -5.53 -1.81 6.68
N VAL A 28 -4.27 -1.44 6.87
CA VAL A 28 -3.15 -2.20 6.32
C VAL A 28 -2.82 -3.33 7.30
N GLU A 29 -3.06 -4.57 6.84
CA GLU A 29 -2.81 -5.75 7.67
C GLU A 29 -1.32 -6.06 7.75
N GLU A 30 -0.65 -5.94 6.63
CA GLU A 30 0.78 -6.25 6.52
C GLU A 30 1.38 -5.37 5.45
N ALA A 31 2.65 -5.05 5.57
CA ALA A 31 3.39 -4.33 4.55
C ALA A 31 4.84 -4.80 4.56
N TYR A 32 5.41 -4.97 3.38
CA TYR A 32 6.75 -5.52 3.20
C TYR A 32 7.53 -4.74 2.18
N MET A 33 8.85 -4.65 2.39
CA MET A 33 9.74 -4.17 1.34
C MET A 33 10.00 -5.30 0.35
N LEU A 34 10.09 -4.94 -0.91
CA LEU A 34 10.30 -5.89 -2.00
C LEU A 34 11.59 -5.58 -2.73
N TYR A 35 12.10 -6.60 -3.38
CA TYR A 35 13.25 -6.45 -4.26
C TYR A 35 12.79 -6.74 -5.69
N GLY A 36 12.66 -5.70 -6.50
CA GLY A 36 12.18 -5.86 -7.88
C GLY A 36 11.56 -4.59 -8.43
N VAL A 37 10.54 -4.77 -9.26
CA VAL A 37 9.89 -3.65 -9.96
C VAL A 37 9.19 -2.71 -8.99
N TYR A 38 8.62 -3.25 -7.92
CA TYR A 38 7.97 -2.45 -6.90
C TYR A 38 8.78 -2.50 -5.61
N ASP A 39 8.70 -1.44 -4.83
CA ASP A 39 9.51 -1.29 -3.63
C ASP A 39 8.82 -1.80 -2.38
N ILE A 40 7.49 -1.68 -2.31
CA ILE A 40 6.70 -2.08 -1.15
C ILE A 40 5.41 -2.72 -1.62
N VAL A 41 4.94 -3.72 -0.87
CA VAL A 41 3.58 -4.24 -1.01
C VAL A 41 2.84 -4.06 0.31
N ALA A 42 1.62 -3.54 0.24
CA ALA A 42 0.72 -3.45 1.39
C ALA A 42 -0.42 -4.43 1.16
N VAL A 43 -0.71 -5.25 2.17
CA VAL A 43 -1.84 -6.17 2.16
C VAL A 43 -2.98 -5.49 2.92
N ILE A 44 -4.10 -5.30 2.24
CA ILE A 44 -5.21 -4.53 2.76
C ILE A 44 -6.45 -5.40 2.83
N LYS A 45 -7.21 -5.23 3.91
CA LYS A 45 -8.44 -5.95 4.14
C LYS A 45 -9.56 -4.94 4.30
N VAL A 46 -10.55 -4.99 3.42
CA VAL A 46 -11.66 -4.03 3.41
C VAL A 46 -12.98 -4.74 3.19
N GLU A 47 -14.07 -4.05 3.52
CA GLU A 47 -15.42 -4.55 3.28
C GLU A 47 -16.00 -4.01 1.97
N THR A 48 -15.62 -2.80 1.58
CA THR A 48 -16.18 -2.14 0.39
C THR A 48 -15.10 -1.56 -0.49
N ASN A 49 -15.47 -1.28 -1.75
CA ASN A 49 -14.57 -0.64 -2.69
C ASN A 49 -14.29 0.81 -2.28
N GLU A 50 -15.23 1.46 -1.64
CA GLU A 50 -15.04 2.84 -1.15
C GLU A 50 -13.96 2.90 -0.08
N GLU A 51 -13.96 1.91 0.83
CA GLU A 51 -12.89 1.83 1.82
C GLU A 51 -11.54 1.65 1.15
N LEU A 52 -11.48 0.78 0.13
CA LEU A 52 -10.24 0.54 -0.59
C LEU A 52 -9.74 1.82 -1.25
N LYS A 53 -10.63 2.57 -1.90
CA LYS A 53 -10.25 3.84 -2.53
C LYS A 53 -9.67 4.81 -1.51
N GLY A 54 -10.28 4.90 -0.33
CA GLY A 54 -9.79 5.77 0.74
C GLY A 54 -8.40 5.39 1.20
N ILE A 55 -8.15 4.09 1.35
CA ILE A 55 -6.85 3.60 1.78
C ILE A 55 -5.79 3.87 0.71
N ILE A 56 -6.13 3.65 -0.55
CA ILE A 56 -5.21 3.95 -1.65
C ILE A 56 -4.83 5.43 -1.65
N LEU A 57 -5.80 6.32 -1.43
CA LEU A 57 -5.53 7.75 -1.35
C LEU A 57 -4.63 8.07 -0.15
N ASP A 58 -4.85 7.41 0.99
CA ASP A 58 -4.00 7.58 2.16
C ASP A 58 -2.57 7.17 1.86
N ILE A 59 -2.39 6.01 1.20
CA ILE A 59 -1.05 5.54 0.83
C ILE A 59 -0.39 6.52 -0.14
N ARG A 60 -1.14 6.98 -1.14
CA ARG A 60 -0.60 7.91 -2.14
C ARG A 60 -0.25 9.27 -1.55
N SER A 61 -0.85 9.63 -0.42
CA SER A 61 -0.54 10.90 0.26
C SER A 61 0.70 10.82 1.13
N VAL A 62 1.25 9.63 1.35
CA VAL A 62 2.48 9.49 2.10
C VAL A 62 3.62 10.13 1.32
N LYS A 63 4.40 10.97 2.01
CA LYS A 63 5.52 11.64 1.37
C LYS A 63 6.50 10.61 0.80
N HIS A 64 7.03 10.88 -0.39
CA HIS A 64 8.00 10.04 -1.10
C HIS A 64 7.41 8.85 -1.84
N VAL A 65 6.09 8.67 -1.83
CA VAL A 65 5.43 7.69 -2.68
C VAL A 65 5.36 8.26 -4.10
N LEU A 66 5.89 7.51 -5.06
CA LEU A 66 5.94 7.92 -6.46
C LEU A 66 4.74 7.43 -7.25
N SER A 67 4.36 6.17 -7.04
CA SER A 67 3.23 5.58 -7.76
C SER A 67 2.71 4.38 -7.00
N THR A 68 1.48 3.99 -7.30
CA THR A 68 0.85 2.81 -6.72
C THR A 68 0.15 2.00 -7.80
N LEU A 69 0.06 0.69 -7.58
CA LEU A 69 -0.73 -0.22 -8.40
C LEU A 69 -1.54 -1.09 -7.47
N SER A 70 -2.86 -1.08 -7.63
CA SER A 70 -3.76 -1.84 -6.77
C SER A 70 -4.25 -3.08 -7.47
N LEU A 71 -4.19 -4.23 -6.78
CA LEU A 71 -4.66 -5.51 -7.27
C LEU A 71 -5.67 -6.06 -6.28
N MET A 72 -6.90 -6.27 -6.75
CA MET A 72 -7.96 -6.82 -5.91
C MET A 72 -7.98 -8.34 -6.04
N VAL A 73 -8.04 -9.03 -4.90
CA VAL A 73 -8.22 -10.49 -4.91
C VAL A 73 -9.68 -10.79 -5.20
N VAL A 74 -9.94 -11.61 -6.22
CA VAL A 74 -11.31 -11.91 -6.65
C VAL A 74 -11.76 -13.34 -6.34
N SER A 75 -10.91 -14.13 -5.76
CA SER A 75 -11.33 -15.51 -5.43
C SER A 75 -10.60 -16.02 -4.18
#